data_e0d5ade2c988ab53a00077e8f5cea4a2
#
_entry.id   e0d5ade2c988ab53a00077e8f5cea4a2
#
_cell.length_a   1.000
_cell.length_b   1.000
_cell.length_c   1.000
_cell.angle_alpha   90.00
_cell.angle_beta   90.00
_cell.angle_gamma   90.00
#
_symmetry.space_group_name_H-M   'P 1'
#
loop_
_entity.id
_entity.type
_entity.pdbx_description
1 polymer ?
#
loop_
_entity_poly.entity_id
_entity_poly.type
_entity_poly.pdbx_seq_one_letter_code
_entity_poly.pdbx_strand_id
1 'polypeptide(L)'
;MIGLGDEMIRLQYDEAGNELEPLGFFNDDNYKKIQPRTARQILYGIKANGPLNSKIHGNAYSRISSGLVRFLIKEQEAKSALLSTKTGQRMSLEQRIKRLMPHEMTTNLFLEMANLRLKKTGTSGDIILEQINSRFQKDKFSSLEYGLWRIKEREEEAYKRKKRGGSGVKRKLVFTSGGK
;
A
#
# COMPACT_ATOMS: atom_id res chain seq x y z
N MET A 1 -12.01 6.28 23.63
CA MET A 1 -12.23 6.38 22.16
C MET A 1 -11.84 5.03 21.57
N ILE A 2 -12.80 4.34 20.93
CA ILE A 2 -12.53 3.05 20.26
C ILE A 2 -11.85 3.40 18.93
N GLY A 3 -10.69 2.82 18.67
CA GLY A 3 -9.98 3.05 17.41
C GLY A 3 -10.56 2.20 16.28
N LEU A 4 -10.35 2.61 15.02
CA LEU A 4 -10.78 1.86 13.85
C LEU A 4 -10.30 0.38 13.89
N GLY A 5 -9.10 0.14 14.42
CA GLY A 5 -8.58 -1.21 14.58
C GLY A 5 -9.39 -2.07 15.54
N ASP A 6 -9.92 -1.45 16.61
CA ASP A 6 -10.77 -2.16 17.58
C ASP A 6 -12.10 -2.55 16.97
N GLU A 7 -12.64 -1.75 16.04
CA GLU A 7 -13.87 -2.07 15.32
C GLU A 7 -13.64 -3.19 14.30
N MET A 8 -12.53 -3.15 13.58
CA MET A 8 -12.22 -4.13 12.53
C MET A 8 -12.02 -5.55 13.04
N ILE A 9 -11.58 -5.71 14.30
CA ILE A 9 -11.40 -7.03 14.92
C ILE A 9 -12.68 -7.60 15.55
N ARG A 10 -13.76 -6.80 15.61
CA ARG A 10 -15.07 -7.25 16.14
C ARG A 10 -15.85 -8.00 15.07
N LEU A 11 -16.78 -8.81 15.53
CA LEU A 11 -17.81 -9.39 14.68
C LEU A 11 -18.63 -8.25 14.04
N GLN A 12 -18.76 -8.31 12.75
CA GLN A 12 -19.56 -7.37 11.95
C GLN A 12 -20.64 -8.15 11.22
N TYR A 13 -21.70 -7.45 10.85
CA TYR A 13 -22.80 -8.02 10.09
C TYR A 13 -23.00 -7.19 8.82
N ASP A 14 -23.36 -7.84 7.72
CA ASP A 14 -23.76 -7.16 6.50
C ASP A 14 -25.19 -6.58 6.62
N GLU A 15 -25.64 -5.87 5.59
CA GLU A 15 -26.99 -5.29 5.56
C GLU A 15 -28.11 -6.34 5.62
N ALA A 16 -27.84 -7.59 5.28
CA ALA A 16 -28.77 -8.70 5.35
C ALA A 16 -28.72 -9.45 6.70
N GLY A 17 -27.84 -9.02 7.63
CA GLY A 17 -27.68 -9.62 8.96
C GLY A 17 -26.79 -10.86 8.97
N ASN A 18 -26.05 -11.15 7.89
CA ASN A 18 -25.08 -12.24 7.90
C ASN A 18 -23.81 -11.80 8.62
N GLU A 19 -23.23 -12.72 9.40
CA GLU A 19 -21.98 -12.50 10.08
C GLU A 19 -20.82 -12.38 9.08
N LEU A 20 -20.05 -11.29 9.18
CA LEU A 20 -18.85 -11.07 8.40
C LEU A 20 -17.63 -11.59 9.16
N GLU A 21 -16.70 -12.17 8.43
CA GLU A 21 -15.43 -12.64 9.00
C GLU A 21 -14.65 -11.46 9.60
N PRO A 22 -14.33 -11.49 10.92
CA PRO A 22 -13.59 -10.41 11.53
C PRO A 22 -12.18 -10.32 10.96
N LEU A 23 -11.67 -9.09 10.85
CA LEU A 23 -10.32 -8.84 10.37
C LEU A 23 -9.34 -8.81 11.55
N GLY A 24 -8.17 -9.37 11.38
CA GLY A 24 -7.16 -9.47 12.43
C GLY A 24 -5.81 -8.90 12.03
N PHE A 25 -5.06 -8.40 13.02
CA PHE A 25 -3.69 -7.96 12.87
C PHE A 25 -2.73 -9.15 12.90
N PHE A 26 -1.78 -9.19 11.98
CA PHE A 26 -0.75 -10.22 11.96
C PHE A 26 0.58 -9.77 12.56
N ASN A 27 0.79 -8.48 12.77
CA ASN A 27 2.06 -7.91 13.26
C ASN A 27 1.94 -7.14 14.58
N ASP A 28 0.77 -7.09 15.22
CA ASP A 28 0.59 -6.44 16.52
C ASP A 28 0.19 -7.49 17.58
N ASP A 29 1.11 -7.75 18.52
CA ASP A 29 0.90 -8.78 19.53
C ASP A 29 -0.16 -8.42 20.58
N ASN A 30 -0.48 -7.14 20.75
CA ASN A 30 -1.57 -6.72 21.63
C ASN A 30 -2.91 -7.07 20.99
N TYR A 31 -3.08 -6.76 19.71
CA TYR A 31 -4.30 -7.14 18.98
C TYR A 31 -4.43 -8.64 18.81
N LYS A 32 -3.35 -9.39 18.60
CA LYS A 32 -3.38 -10.85 18.52
C LYS A 32 -3.96 -11.53 19.77
N LYS A 33 -3.83 -10.89 20.94
CA LYS A 33 -4.38 -11.43 22.21
C LYS A 33 -5.88 -11.24 22.34
N ILE A 34 -6.44 -10.20 21.73
CA ILE A 34 -7.84 -9.79 21.89
C ILE A 34 -8.71 -10.09 20.67
N GLN A 35 -8.11 -10.28 19.50
CA GLN A 35 -8.83 -10.62 18.29
C GLN A 35 -9.34 -12.07 18.30
N PRO A 36 -10.48 -12.36 17.64
CA PRO A 36 -10.98 -13.72 17.51
C PRO A 36 -9.97 -14.64 16.83
N ARG A 37 -9.91 -15.91 17.24
CA ARG A 37 -9.01 -16.90 16.61
C ARG A 37 -9.35 -17.16 15.14
N THR A 38 -10.60 -16.95 14.78
CA THR A 38 -11.13 -17.07 13.41
C THR A 38 -10.81 -15.84 12.56
N ALA A 39 -10.33 -14.74 13.16
CA ALA A 39 -10.09 -13.50 12.45
C ALA A 39 -9.09 -13.68 11.29
N ARG A 40 -9.48 -13.22 10.11
CA ARG A 40 -8.62 -13.22 8.93
C ARG A 40 -7.49 -12.23 9.10
N GLN A 41 -6.27 -12.71 9.26
CA GLN A 41 -5.09 -11.90 9.55
C GLN A 41 -4.59 -11.16 8.32
N ILE A 42 -5.19 -10.00 8.03
CA ILE A 42 -4.84 -9.15 6.89
C ILE A 42 -4.46 -7.72 7.30
N LEU A 43 -4.74 -7.32 8.54
CA LEU A 43 -4.42 -5.99 9.02
C LEU A 43 -2.94 -5.88 9.40
N TYR A 44 -2.32 -4.79 8.96
CA TYR A 44 -0.93 -4.47 9.26
C TYR A 44 -0.86 -3.14 10.01
N GLY A 45 -0.56 -3.22 11.31
CA GLY A 45 -0.40 -2.04 12.16
C GLY A 45 0.98 -1.39 11.96
N ILE A 46 1.01 -0.09 11.74
CA ILE A 46 2.23 0.71 11.68
C ILE A 46 2.19 1.73 12.81
N LYS A 47 3.11 1.58 13.78
CA LYS A 47 3.36 2.61 14.82
C LYS A 47 4.44 3.56 14.31
N ALA A 48 4.02 4.58 13.58
CA ALA A 48 4.93 5.56 12.98
C ALA A 48 5.55 6.46 14.06
N ASN A 49 6.86 6.60 14.01
CA ASN A 49 7.64 7.57 14.77
C ASN A 49 8.53 8.37 13.80
N GLY A 50 9.22 9.41 14.28
CA GLY A 50 10.03 10.28 13.42
C GLY A 50 10.99 9.52 12.49
N PRO A 51 11.89 8.67 13.03
CA PRO A 51 12.83 7.89 12.20
C PRO A 51 12.15 6.92 11.22
N LEU A 52 11.03 6.29 11.62
CA LEU A 52 10.30 5.40 10.72
C LEU A 52 9.59 6.19 9.62
N ASN A 53 8.95 7.32 9.97
CA ASN A 53 8.34 8.21 8.97
C ASN A 53 9.36 8.70 7.95
N SER A 54 10.56 9.10 8.40
CA SER A 54 11.65 9.48 7.50
C SER A 54 12.00 8.38 6.49
N LYS A 55 12.05 7.12 6.93
CA LYS A 55 12.29 5.97 6.06
C LYS A 55 11.13 5.71 5.10
N ILE A 56 9.89 5.87 5.56
CA ILE A 56 8.68 5.71 4.74
C ILE A 56 8.66 6.76 3.63
N HIS A 57 8.87 8.04 3.98
CA HIS A 57 8.93 9.15 3.01
C HIS A 57 10.05 8.95 1.99
N GLY A 58 11.25 8.59 2.46
CA GLY A 58 12.40 8.32 1.58
C GLY A 58 12.16 7.16 0.63
N ASN A 59 11.52 6.07 1.10
CA ASN A 59 11.14 4.94 0.27
C ASN A 59 10.11 5.32 -0.80
N ALA A 60 9.06 6.06 -0.44
CA ALA A 60 8.05 6.51 -1.38
C ALA A 60 8.66 7.41 -2.45
N TYR A 61 9.44 8.41 -2.04
CA TYR A 61 10.16 9.29 -2.96
C TYR A 61 11.05 8.50 -3.94
N SER A 62 11.87 7.59 -3.42
CA SER A 62 12.76 6.77 -4.25
C SER A 62 12.01 5.93 -5.27
N ARG A 63 10.92 5.26 -4.87
CA ARG A 63 10.13 4.41 -5.76
C ARG A 63 9.41 5.19 -6.84
N ILE A 64 8.86 6.34 -6.49
CA ILE A 64 8.16 7.22 -7.45
C ILE A 64 9.16 7.79 -8.44
N SER A 65 10.27 8.38 -7.97
CA SER A 65 11.29 8.99 -8.83
C SER A 65 12.02 7.99 -9.73
N SER A 66 12.13 6.73 -9.30
CA SER A 66 12.70 5.65 -10.12
C SER A 66 11.70 5.02 -11.10
N GLY A 67 10.46 5.52 -11.17
CA GLY A 67 9.43 4.99 -12.08
C GLY A 67 8.92 3.58 -11.70
N LEU A 68 9.17 3.12 -10.47
CA LEU A 68 8.65 1.84 -9.98
C LEU A 68 7.16 1.90 -9.62
N VAL A 69 6.59 3.09 -9.50
CA VAL A 69 5.17 3.33 -9.30
C VAL A 69 4.57 3.88 -10.58
N ARG A 70 3.56 3.18 -11.10
CA ARG A 70 2.80 3.63 -12.26
C ARG A 70 1.42 4.10 -11.81
N PHE A 71 1.12 5.31 -12.15
CA PHE A 71 -0.18 5.91 -11.87
C PHE A 71 -1.13 5.77 -13.06
N LEU A 72 -2.41 5.80 -12.79
CA LEU A 72 -3.41 5.93 -13.83
C LEU A 72 -3.32 7.32 -14.46
N ILE A 73 -3.83 7.43 -15.70
CA ILE A 73 -3.98 8.73 -16.36
C ILE A 73 -4.99 9.59 -15.59
N LYS A 74 -4.87 10.89 -15.71
CA LYS A 74 -5.77 11.86 -15.05
C LYS A 74 -7.21 11.65 -15.49
N GLU A 75 -8.15 12.00 -14.61
CA GLU A 75 -9.59 11.85 -14.84
C GLU A 75 -10.05 12.44 -16.16
N GLN A 76 -9.61 13.66 -16.50
CA GLN A 76 -10.01 14.35 -17.71
C GLN A 76 -9.59 13.61 -18.98
N GLU A 77 -8.39 13.05 -18.99
CA GLU A 77 -7.87 12.23 -20.10
C GLU A 77 -8.66 10.91 -20.19
N ALA A 78 -8.90 10.25 -19.06
CA ALA A 78 -9.69 9.03 -19.00
C ALA A 78 -11.13 9.24 -19.47
N LYS A 79 -11.74 10.36 -19.08
CA LYS A 79 -13.08 10.76 -19.54
C LYS A 79 -13.14 10.98 -21.04
N SER A 80 -12.18 11.69 -21.59
CA SER A 80 -12.07 11.93 -23.03
C SER A 80 -11.87 10.60 -23.79
N ALA A 81 -10.97 9.74 -23.31
CA ALA A 81 -10.74 8.42 -23.88
C ALA A 81 -11.97 7.51 -23.80
N LEU A 82 -12.72 7.53 -22.70
CA LEU A 82 -13.94 6.75 -22.52
C LEU A 82 -15.02 7.21 -23.51
N LEU A 83 -15.25 8.52 -23.62
CA LEU A 83 -16.29 9.09 -24.47
C LEU A 83 -15.95 9.02 -25.97
N SER A 84 -14.70 8.83 -26.35
CA SER A 84 -14.32 8.58 -27.75
C SER A 84 -14.73 7.19 -28.23
N THR A 85 -15.08 6.26 -27.35
CA THR A 85 -15.49 4.91 -27.69
C THR A 85 -17.01 4.76 -27.79
N LYS A 86 -17.50 3.96 -28.75
CA LYS A 86 -18.95 3.64 -28.87
C LYS A 86 -19.49 3.02 -27.57
N THR A 87 -18.70 2.18 -26.90
CA THR A 87 -19.08 1.55 -25.64
C THR A 87 -19.24 2.57 -24.54
N GLY A 88 -18.29 3.50 -24.39
CA GLY A 88 -18.34 4.55 -23.37
C GLY A 88 -19.52 5.52 -23.57
N GLN A 89 -19.86 5.82 -24.83
CA GLN A 89 -21.01 6.67 -25.17
C GLN A 89 -22.35 6.02 -24.77
N ARG A 90 -22.45 4.69 -24.82
CA ARG A 90 -23.67 3.93 -24.46
C ARG A 90 -23.80 3.61 -22.97
N MET A 91 -22.74 3.83 -22.19
CA MET A 91 -22.77 3.60 -20.73
C MET A 91 -23.75 4.56 -20.05
N SER A 92 -24.45 4.08 -19.03
CA SER A 92 -25.23 4.90 -18.11
C SER A 92 -24.31 5.87 -17.35
N LEU A 93 -24.87 6.91 -16.76
CA LEU A 93 -24.11 7.86 -15.93
C LEU A 93 -23.41 7.15 -14.77
N GLU A 94 -24.13 6.26 -14.09
CA GLU A 94 -23.59 5.49 -12.96
C GLU A 94 -22.40 4.61 -13.37
N GLN A 95 -22.51 3.90 -14.49
CA GLN A 95 -21.41 3.10 -15.03
C GLN A 95 -20.19 3.94 -15.37
N ARG A 96 -20.38 5.16 -15.92
CA ARG A 96 -19.29 6.10 -16.21
C ARG A 96 -18.62 6.58 -14.93
N ILE A 97 -19.40 7.00 -13.93
CA ILE A 97 -18.87 7.43 -12.63
C ILE A 97 -18.05 6.32 -12.01
N LYS A 98 -18.59 5.10 -11.92
CA LYS A 98 -17.87 3.96 -11.34
C LYS A 98 -16.56 3.65 -12.07
N ARG A 99 -16.54 3.80 -13.40
CA ARG A 99 -15.34 3.55 -14.22
C ARG A 99 -14.30 4.67 -14.10
N LEU A 100 -14.72 5.92 -13.90
CA LEU A 100 -13.83 7.07 -13.78
C LEU A 100 -13.31 7.30 -12.36
N MET A 101 -13.99 6.79 -11.34
CA MET A 101 -13.61 6.94 -9.94
C MET A 101 -12.12 6.66 -9.65
N PRO A 102 -11.47 5.59 -10.14
CA PRO A 102 -10.04 5.38 -9.88
C PRO A 102 -9.15 6.49 -10.48
N HIS A 103 -9.55 7.06 -11.61
CA HIS A 103 -8.84 8.16 -12.26
C HIS A 103 -9.02 9.48 -11.49
N GLU A 104 -10.21 9.73 -10.96
CA GLU A 104 -10.49 10.85 -10.07
C GLU A 104 -9.64 10.75 -8.79
N MET A 105 -9.59 9.57 -8.16
CA MET A 105 -8.75 9.33 -7.00
C MET A 105 -7.27 9.57 -7.31
N THR A 106 -6.80 9.18 -8.50
CA THR A 106 -5.43 9.45 -8.95
C THR A 106 -5.19 10.94 -9.17
N THR A 107 -6.13 11.67 -9.73
CA THR A 107 -6.04 13.12 -9.91
C THR A 107 -5.95 13.83 -8.55
N ASN A 108 -6.79 13.43 -7.61
CA ASN A 108 -6.78 13.96 -6.24
C ASN A 108 -5.46 13.64 -5.51
N LEU A 109 -4.91 12.43 -5.70
CA LEU A 109 -3.59 12.07 -5.19
C LEU A 109 -2.49 13.00 -5.74
N PHE A 110 -2.50 13.33 -7.03
CA PHE A 110 -1.54 14.27 -7.60
C PHE A 110 -1.68 15.68 -7.02
N LEU A 111 -2.90 16.14 -6.73
CA LEU A 111 -3.12 17.42 -6.06
C LEU A 111 -2.58 17.41 -4.62
N GLU A 112 -2.78 16.31 -3.88
CA GLU A 112 -2.16 16.14 -2.57
C GLU A 112 -0.62 16.15 -2.67
N MET A 113 -0.04 15.40 -3.60
CA MET A 113 1.42 15.36 -3.82
C MET A 113 2.00 16.73 -4.17
N ALA A 114 1.32 17.51 -5.02
CA ALA A 114 1.74 18.86 -5.38
C ALA A 114 1.72 19.84 -4.20
N ASN A 115 0.92 19.54 -3.17
CA ASN A 115 0.85 20.33 -1.94
C ASN A 115 1.87 19.91 -0.87
N LEU A 116 2.73 18.93 -1.17
CA LEU A 116 3.70 18.38 -0.22
C LEU A 116 5.13 18.75 -0.60
N ARG A 117 5.93 19.01 0.42
CA ARG A 117 7.39 19.16 0.26
C ARG A 117 8.14 18.33 1.28
N LEU A 118 9.27 17.79 0.88
CA LEU A 118 10.20 17.11 1.77
C LEU A 118 11.11 18.16 2.42
N LYS A 119 11.23 18.11 3.75
CA LYS A 119 12.10 18.97 4.54
C LYS A 119 12.97 18.08 5.42
N LYS A 120 14.24 18.41 5.54
CA LYS A 120 15.14 17.76 6.51
C LYS A 120 15.09 18.52 7.83
N THR A 121 15.00 17.80 8.94
CA THR A 121 15.12 18.38 10.27
C THR A 121 16.59 18.67 10.57
N GLY A 122 16.88 19.88 11.15
CA GLY A 122 18.26 20.37 11.29
C GLY A 122 19.17 19.53 12.18
N THR A 123 18.62 18.80 13.16
CA THR A 123 19.43 18.12 14.19
C THR A 123 19.57 16.61 13.93
N SER A 124 18.53 15.95 13.45
CA SER A 124 18.55 14.49 13.22
C SER A 124 18.75 14.11 11.76
N GLY A 125 18.61 15.06 10.84
CA GLY A 125 18.61 14.78 9.40
C GLY A 125 17.40 14.00 8.91
N ASP A 126 16.40 13.79 9.77
CA ASP A 126 15.17 13.09 9.41
C ASP A 126 14.39 13.85 8.34
N ILE A 127 13.81 13.11 7.44
CA ILE A 127 12.95 13.65 6.40
C ILE A 127 11.53 13.76 6.96
N ILE A 128 11.00 14.96 6.95
CA ILE A 128 9.60 15.22 7.27
C ILE A 128 8.84 15.66 6.02
N LEU A 129 7.56 15.33 5.99
CA LEU A 129 6.66 15.74 4.94
C LEU A 129 5.81 16.90 5.42
N GLU A 130 6.03 18.07 4.86
CA GLU A 130 5.33 19.31 5.20
C GLU A 130 4.29 19.66 4.15
N GLN A 131 3.08 20.04 4.59
CA GLN A 131 2.06 20.57 3.70
C GLN A 131 2.34 22.05 3.41
N ILE A 132 2.34 22.43 2.13
CA ILE A 132 2.48 23.82 1.70
C ILE A 132 1.24 24.61 2.14
N ASN A 133 0.06 24.01 2.00
CA ASN A 133 -1.20 24.54 2.48
C ASN A 133 -1.90 23.49 3.35
N SER A 134 -2.06 23.78 4.62
CA SER A 134 -2.65 22.87 5.63
C SER A 134 -4.15 22.59 5.45
N ARG A 135 -4.83 23.36 4.59
CA ARG A 135 -6.25 23.11 4.26
C ARG A 135 -6.47 21.89 3.37
N PHE A 136 -5.43 21.47 2.64
CA PHE A 136 -5.52 20.26 1.81
C PHE A 136 -5.22 19.02 2.66
N GLN A 137 -5.97 17.97 2.44
CA GLN A 137 -5.71 16.66 3.03
C GLN A 137 -4.45 16.03 2.40
N LYS A 138 -3.88 15.04 3.08
CA LYS A 138 -2.75 14.23 2.58
C LYS A 138 -2.99 12.73 2.74
N ASP A 139 -4.24 12.34 2.96
CA ASP A 139 -4.59 10.98 3.38
C ASP A 139 -4.34 9.95 2.27
N LYS A 140 -4.59 10.32 1.01
CA LYS A 140 -4.32 9.44 -0.14
C LYS A 140 -2.83 9.22 -0.32
N PHE A 141 -2.04 10.30 -0.17
CA PHE A 141 -0.60 10.17 -0.26
C PHE A 141 -0.04 9.38 0.91
N SER A 142 -0.50 9.61 2.13
CA SER A 142 -0.10 8.82 3.30
C SER A 142 -0.45 7.33 3.13
N SER A 143 -1.63 7.03 2.62
CA SER A 143 -2.04 5.65 2.32
C SER A 143 -1.13 4.99 1.27
N LEU A 144 -0.74 5.73 0.23
CA LEU A 144 0.22 5.27 -0.77
C LEU A 144 1.59 4.98 -0.14
N GLU A 145 2.11 5.88 0.69
CA GLU A 145 3.40 5.71 1.36
C GLU A 145 3.45 4.46 2.24
N TYR A 146 2.41 4.23 3.04
CA TYR A 146 2.32 3.03 3.88
C TYR A 146 2.19 1.76 3.04
N GLY A 147 1.45 1.80 1.92
CA GLY A 147 1.37 0.70 0.97
C GLY A 147 2.75 0.37 0.35
N LEU A 148 3.47 1.39 -0.10
CA LEU A 148 4.82 1.24 -0.66
C LEU A 148 5.83 0.75 0.38
N TRP A 149 5.69 1.18 1.63
CA TRP A 149 6.50 0.67 2.73
C TRP A 149 6.26 -0.83 2.96
N ARG A 150 5.00 -1.26 2.98
CA ARG A 150 4.66 -2.68 3.14
C ARG A 150 5.17 -3.54 1.99
N ILE A 151 5.13 -3.03 0.76
CA ILE A 151 5.74 -3.71 -0.40
C ILE A 151 7.24 -3.91 -0.18
N LYS A 152 7.97 -2.87 0.26
CA LYS A 152 9.40 -2.96 0.58
C LYS A 152 9.69 -4.04 1.62
N GLU A 153 8.94 -4.06 2.73
CA GLU A 153 9.13 -5.09 3.77
C GLU A 153 8.93 -6.50 3.23
N ARG A 154 7.90 -6.71 2.40
CA ARG A 154 7.66 -8.00 1.76
C ARG A 154 8.78 -8.41 0.80
N GLU A 155 9.34 -7.48 0.05
CA GLU A 155 10.50 -7.74 -0.81
C GLU A 155 11.72 -8.15 0.02
N GLU A 156 11.99 -7.46 1.12
CA GLU A 156 13.08 -7.80 2.05
C GLU A 156 12.87 -9.18 2.70
N GLU A 157 11.65 -9.50 3.12
CA GLU A 157 11.29 -10.82 3.65
C GLU A 157 11.53 -11.93 2.59
N ALA A 158 11.07 -11.71 1.37
CA ALA A 158 11.25 -12.64 0.27
C ALA A 158 12.74 -12.85 -0.06
N TYR A 159 13.53 -11.78 -0.08
CA TYR A 159 14.97 -11.85 -0.27
C TYR A 159 15.67 -12.65 0.83
N LYS A 160 15.32 -12.39 2.10
CA LYS A 160 15.86 -13.13 3.25
C LYS A 160 15.52 -14.62 3.18
N ARG A 161 14.28 -14.97 2.79
CA ARG A 161 13.87 -16.38 2.59
C ARG A 161 14.66 -17.04 1.48
N LYS A 162 14.87 -16.37 0.35
CA LYS A 162 15.64 -16.86 -0.78
C LYS A 162 17.10 -17.12 -0.40
N LYS A 163 17.70 -16.21 0.39
CA LYS A 163 19.07 -16.34 0.88
C LYS A 163 19.22 -17.50 1.87
N ARG A 164 18.23 -17.76 2.73
CA ARG A 164 18.21 -18.90 3.67
C ARG A 164 17.98 -20.22 2.97
N GLY A 165 17.11 -20.27 1.96
CA GLY A 165 16.84 -21.49 1.18
C GLY A 165 17.96 -21.87 0.20
N GLY A 166 18.81 -20.92 -0.19
CA GLY A 166 19.95 -21.18 -1.10
C GLY A 166 21.19 -21.77 -0.42
N SER A 167 21.21 -21.92 0.90
CA SER A 167 22.36 -22.42 1.65
C SER A 167 22.42 -23.97 1.78
N GLY A 168 21.53 -24.70 1.15
CA GLY A 168 21.45 -26.11 1.42
C GLY A 168 21.11 -26.98 0.20
N VAL A 169 21.86 -27.00 -0.86
CA VAL A 169 22.19 -28.18 -1.67
C VAL A 169 23.31 -27.79 -2.65
N LYS A 170 24.56 -27.91 -2.25
CA LYS A 170 25.64 -28.18 -3.20
C LYS A 170 25.38 -29.58 -3.75
N ARG A 171 24.65 -29.69 -4.86
CA ARG A 171 24.66 -30.91 -5.65
C ARG A 171 26.06 -31.11 -6.15
N LYS A 172 26.80 -32.01 -5.51
CA LYS A 172 28.05 -32.57 -6.03
C LYS A 172 27.66 -33.31 -7.31
N LEU A 173 27.91 -32.67 -8.45
CA LEU A 173 27.91 -33.38 -9.73
C LEU A 173 29.07 -34.38 -9.66
N VAL A 174 28.77 -35.66 -9.37
CA VAL A 174 29.70 -36.76 -9.50
C VAL A 174 29.72 -37.10 -10.97
N PHE A 175 30.73 -36.62 -11.69
CA PHE A 175 31.05 -37.14 -13.00
C PHE A 175 31.68 -38.53 -12.79
N THR A 176 30.91 -39.61 -13.02
CA THR A 176 31.47 -40.92 -13.23
C THR A 176 32.03 -40.95 -14.64
N SER A 177 33.36 -40.87 -14.75
CA SER A 177 34.09 -41.21 -15.98
C SER A 177 33.93 -42.73 -16.19
N GLY A 178 32.97 -43.11 -17.04
CA GLY A 178 32.87 -44.46 -17.56
C GLY A 178 34.03 -44.68 -18.56
N GLY A 179 35.04 -45.40 -18.13
CA GLY A 179 36.06 -45.94 -19.02
C GLY A 179 35.52 -47.15 -19.78
N LYS A 180 35.93 -47.20 -21.03
CA LYS A 180 35.83 -48.23 -22.08
C LYS A 180 34.53 -48.36 -22.83
#